data_6f11eb583ea6473e5d1e49e512696aaf
#
_entry.id   6f11eb583ea6473e5d1e49e512696aaf
#
_cell.length_a   1.000
_cell.length_b   1.000
_cell.length_c   1.000
_cell.angle_alpha   90.00
_cell.angle_beta   90.00
_cell.angle_gamma   90.00
#
_symmetry.space_group_name_H-M   'P 1'
#
loop_
_entity.id
_entity.type
_entity.pdbx_description
1 polymer ?
#
loop_
_entity_poly.entity_id
_entity_poly.type
_entity_poly.pdbx_seq_one_letter_code
_entity_poly.pdbx_strand_id
1 'polypeptide(L)'
;MSDSNPLGALIPNREDMRCCEGDASAEISHAQLDSITDAVRHQYGALAKRAAERASSSTKASDRFYTEEQRYTLTDEAVGASAGCGNPVGIADINLGETVLDLGSGGGIDCFLAAREVGETGYVVGIDMTPEMLDLARTNAEKLQTGNIVFKLGHIESIPQEDNSVDLVISNCVIALSDKKGRVFSEIFRILKPGGRFVISDVVTD
;
A
#
# COMPACT_ATOMS: atom_id res chain seq x y z
N MET A 1 -28.28 27.80 -17.75
CA MET A 1 -26.82 27.77 -17.58
C MET A 1 -26.59 26.83 -16.43
N SER A 2 -26.23 25.59 -16.73
CA SER A 2 -26.07 24.49 -15.76
C SER A 2 -24.59 24.38 -15.44
N ASP A 3 -24.25 24.70 -14.19
CA ASP A 3 -22.88 24.46 -13.66
C ASP A 3 -22.68 22.95 -13.49
N SER A 4 -21.92 22.37 -14.39
CA SER A 4 -21.41 21.00 -14.26
C SER A 4 -20.17 21.05 -13.35
N ASN A 5 -20.32 20.58 -12.11
CA ASN A 5 -19.23 20.40 -11.16
C ASN A 5 -18.38 19.18 -11.60
N PRO A 6 -17.12 19.34 -12.03
CA PRO A 6 -16.28 18.25 -12.49
C PRO A 6 -15.74 17.34 -11.36
N LEU A 7 -15.99 17.67 -10.09
CA LEU A 7 -15.50 16.90 -8.93
C LEU A 7 -16.49 15.82 -8.45
N GLY A 8 -17.72 15.79 -8.98
CA GLY A 8 -18.75 14.82 -8.57
C GLY A 8 -18.52 13.37 -9.01
N ALA A 9 -17.54 13.13 -9.90
CA ALA A 9 -17.29 11.80 -10.48
C ALA A 9 -16.22 10.98 -9.71
N LEU A 10 -15.60 11.52 -8.66
CA LEU A 10 -14.49 10.88 -7.93
C LEU A 10 -14.87 10.33 -6.56
N ILE A 11 -16.13 10.47 -6.14
CA ILE A 11 -16.59 9.94 -4.84
C ILE A 11 -17.32 8.61 -5.11
N PRO A 12 -16.76 7.47 -4.70
CA PRO A 12 -17.47 6.19 -4.84
C PRO A 12 -18.72 6.17 -3.97
N ASN A 13 -19.80 5.56 -4.47
CA ASN A 13 -21.06 5.44 -3.77
C ASN A 13 -20.90 4.53 -2.54
N ARG A 14 -21.71 4.74 -1.50
CA ARG A 14 -21.67 4.01 -0.21
C ARG A 14 -21.76 2.47 -0.36
N GLU A 15 -22.34 1.99 -1.44
CA GLU A 15 -22.41 0.57 -1.77
C GLU A 15 -21.07 0.01 -2.30
N ASP A 16 -20.21 0.87 -2.85
CA ASP A 16 -18.90 0.49 -3.37
C ASP A 16 -17.81 0.36 -2.28
N MET A 17 -18.08 0.84 -1.06
CA MET A 17 -17.15 0.79 0.08
C MET A 17 -17.15 -0.54 0.84
N ARG A 18 -17.88 -1.56 0.40
CA ARG A 18 -17.89 -2.90 1.02
C ARG A 18 -16.65 -3.76 0.73
N CYS A 19 -15.60 -3.18 0.15
CA CYS A 19 -14.40 -3.92 -0.20
C CYS A 19 -13.62 -4.46 1.01
N CYS A 20 -13.93 -4.01 2.23
CA CYS A 20 -13.24 -4.42 3.46
C CYS A 20 -14.05 -5.42 4.31
N GLU A 21 -15.26 -5.82 3.89
CA GLU A 21 -16.00 -6.90 4.52
C GLU A 21 -15.50 -8.25 3.99
N GLY A 22 -14.29 -8.62 4.37
CA GLY A 22 -13.83 -10.01 4.26
C GLY A 22 -14.54 -10.86 5.31
N ASP A 23 -14.98 -12.03 4.89
CA ASP A 23 -15.62 -13.09 5.70
C ASP A 23 -14.82 -13.31 7.01
N ALA A 24 -15.28 -12.66 8.08
CA ALA A 24 -14.69 -12.75 9.41
C ALA A 24 -15.22 -13.99 10.12
N SER A 25 -14.79 -15.17 9.68
CA SER A 25 -15.12 -16.44 10.36
C SER A 25 -13.97 -16.98 11.23
N ALA A 26 -13.15 -16.11 11.79
CA ALA A 26 -12.33 -16.43 12.95
C ALA A 26 -12.64 -15.35 14.01
N GLU A 27 -13.61 -15.63 14.87
CA GLU A 27 -13.90 -14.82 16.06
C GLU A 27 -12.68 -14.82 16.99
N ILE A 28 -11.82 -13.79 16.84
CA ILE A 28 -10.85 -13.47 17.86
C ILE A 28 -11.64 -12.74 18.94
N SER A 29 -11.68 -13.31 20.14
CA SER A 29 -12.29 -12.66 21.27
C SER A 29 -11.58 -11.32 21.50
N HIS A 30 -12.32 -10.22 21.58
CA HIS A 30 -11.80 -8.86 21.83
C HIS A 30 -10.85 -8.74 23.03
N ALA A 31 -10.81 -9.74 23.90
CA ALA A 31 -9.94 -9.85 25.06
C ALA A 31 -8.46 -10.17 24.76
N GLN A 32 -8.10 -10.44 23.49
CA GLN A 32 -6.73 -10.84 23.09
C GLN A 32 -5.98 -9.78 22.29
N LEU A 33 -6.59 -8.62 21.97
CA LEU A 33 -5.97 -7.57 21.18
C LEU A 33 -5.84 -6.30 22.03
N ASP A 34 -4.61 -6.00 22.47
CA ASP A 34 -4.32 -4.91 23.37
C ASP A 34 -4.34 -3.52 22.70
N SER A 35 -4.42 -3.46 21.35
CA SER A 35 -4.45 -2.21 20.59
C SER A 35 -5.07 -2.35 19.19
N ILE A 36 -5.46 -1.22 18.57
CA ILE A 36 -5.88 -1.16 17.17
C ILE A 36 -4.78 -1.72 16.25
N THR A 37 -3.52 -1.42 16.56
CA THR A 37 -2.35 -1.90 15.81
C THR A 37 -2.27 -3.43 15.78
N ASP A 38 -2.56 -4.10 16.91
CA ASP A 38 -2.54 -5.57 16.99
C ASP A 38 -3.69 -6.19 16.19
N ALA A 39 -4.88 -5.56 16.23
CA ALA A 39 -6.02 -5.98 15.43
C ALA A 39 -5.72 -5.89 13.93
N VAL A 40 -5.17 -4.77 13.50
CA VAL A 40 -4.75 -4.54 12.11
C VAL A 40 -3.70 -5.58 11.69
N ARG A 41 -2.63 -5.76 12.47
CA ARG A 41 -1.58 -6.75 12.19
C ARG A 41 -2.14 -8.15 12.02
N HIS A 42 -3.03 -8.57 12.92
CA HIS A 42 -3.64 -9.88 12.86
C HIS A 42 -4.49 -10.08 11.60
N GLN A 43 -5.32 -9.10 11.25
CA GLN A 43 -6.18 -9.14 10.06
C GLN A 43 -5.35 -9.22 8.77
N TYR A 44 -4.33 -8.39 8.64
CA TYR A 44 -3.47 -8.37 7.44
C TYR A 44 -2.53 -9.58 7.38
N GLY A 45 -2.06 -10.12 8.50
CA GLY A 45 -1.33 -11.39 8.54
C GLY A 45 -2.16 -12.57 8.04
N ALA A 46 -3.45 -12.62 8.41
CA ALA A 46 -4.37 -13.62 7.87
C ALA A 46 -4.65 -13.42 6.37
N LEU A 47 -4.71 -12.19 5.89
CA LEU A 47 -4.87 -11.89 4.46
C LEU A 47 -3.65 -12.37 3.66
N ALA A 48 -2.42 -12.09 4.13
CA ALA A 48 -1.19 -12.54 3.49
C ALA A 48 -1.14 -14.07 3.33
N LYS A 49 -1.47 -14.81 4.39
CA LYS A 49 -1.51 -16.28 4.36
C LYS A 49 -2.51 -16.79 3.33
N ARG A 50 -3.72 -16.21 3.31
CA ARG A 50 -4.75 -16.58 2.31
C ARG A 50 -4.32 -16.28 0.88
N ALA A 51 -3.66 -15.15 0.64
CA ALA A 51 -3.16 -14.79 -0.67
C ALA A 51 -2.05 -15.73 -1.15
N ALA A 52 -1.13 -16.15 -0.25
CA ALA A 52 -0.09 -17.11 -0.54
C ALA A 52 -0.62 -18.52 -0.89
N GLU A 53 -1.75 -18.92 -0.27
CA GLU A 53 -2.38 -20.23 -0.48
C GLU A 53 -3.28 -20.29 -1.73
N ARG A 54 -3.83 -19.15 -2.15
CA ARG A 54 -4.81 -19.05 -3.24
C ARG A 54 -4.22 -18.41 -4.49
N ALA A 55 -3.38 -19.12 -5.21
CA ALA A 55 -2.78 -18.67 -6.47
C ALA A 55 -3.77 -18.41 -7.64
N SER A 56 -5.06 -18.16 -7.40
CA SER A 56 -6.05 -18.10 -8.49
C SER A 56 -7.35 -17.32 -8.24
N SER A 57 -7.42 -16.42 -7.28
CA SER A 57 -8.61 -15.57 -7.18
C SER A 57 -8.22 -14.09 -7.16
N SER A 58 -8.28 -13.43 -8.32
CA SER A 58 -8.20 -11.98 -8.38
C SER A 58 -9.26 -11.39 -7.44
N THR A 59 -8.83 -10.56 -6.50
CA THR A 59 -9.77 -9.81 -5.68
C THR A 59 -10.34 -8.70 -6.57
N LYS A 60 -11.66 -8.60 -6.64
CA LYS A 60 -12.36 -7.54 -7.39
C LYS A 60 -11.92 -6.11 -7.00
N ALA A 61 -11.23 -5.93 -5.87
CA ALA A 61 -10.71 -4.65 -5.41
C ALA A 61 -9.58 -4.14 -6.32
N SER A 62 -8.59 -4.97 -6.65
CA SER A 62 -7.49 -4.58 -7.55
C SER A 62 -7.96 -4.26 -8.95
N ASP A 63 -9.02 -4.95 -9.43
CA ASP A 63 -9.60 -4.72 -10.76
C ASP A 63 -10.18 -3.31 -10.94
N ARG A 64 -10.51 -2.63 -9.84
CA ARG A 64 -11.09 -1.27 -9.87
C ARG A 64 -10.05 -0.17 -9.99
N PHE A 65 -8.85 -0.38 -9.43
CA PHE A 65 -7.88 0.69 -9.25
C PHE A 65 -6.66 0.56 -10.17
N TYR A 66 -6.30 -0.67 -10.55
CA TYR A 66 -5.14 -0.92 -11.40
C TYR A 66 -5.58 -1.31 -12.81
N THR A 67 -4.91 -0.78 -13.82
CA THR A 67 -5.17 -1.13 -15.21
C THR A 67 -4.86 -2.60 -15.48
N GLU A 68 -5.43 -3.16 -16.54
CA GLU A 68 -5.15 -4.54 -16.96
C GLU A 68 -3.64 -4.72 -17.25
N GLU A 69 -3.01 -3.73 -17.88
CA GLU A 69 -1.57 -3.71 -18.15
C GLU A 69 -0.76 -3.76 -16.85
N GLN A 70 -1.09 -2.94 -15.86
CA GLN A 70 -0.43 -2.95 -14.55
C GLN A 70 -0.56 -4.33 -13.88
N ARG A 71 -1.77 -4.90 -13.86
CA ARG A 71 -2.04 -6.20 -13.23
C ARG A 71 -1.32 -7.35 -13.93
N TYR A 72 -1.23 -7.32 -15.25
CA TYR A 72 -0.50 -8.34 -16.04
C TYR A 72 0.99 -8.45 -15.67
N THR A 73 1.55 -7.41 -15.10
CA THR A 73 2.97 -7.35 -14.69
C THR A 73 3.21 -7.75 -13.25
N LEU A 74 2.18 -8.18 -12.54
CA LEU A 74 2.21 -8.52 -11.11
C LEU A 74 1.97 -10.03 -10.93
N THR A 75 2.30 -10.54 -9.73
CA THR A 75 1.91 -11.89 -9.34
C THR A 75 0.46 -11.92 -8.86
N ASP A 76 -0.23 -13.04 -9.05
CA ASP A 76 -1.60 -13.23 -8.55
C ASP A 76 -1.66 -13.05 -7.02
N GLU A 77 -0.59 -13.44 -6.31
CA GLU A 77 -0.51 -13.30 -4.86
C GLU A 77 -0.38 -11.83 -4.42
N ALA A 78 0.39 -11.00 -5.16
CA ALA A 78 0.47 -9.56 -4.87
C ALA A 78 -0.89 -8.90 -5.09
N VAL A 79 -1.55 -9.22 -6.19
CA VAL A 79 -2.90 -8.76 -6.52
C VAL A 79 -3.91 -9.22 -5.48
N GLY A 80 -3.84 -10.50 -5.07
CA GLY A 80 -4.73 -11.11 -4.08
C GLY A 80 -4.58 -10.57 -2.65
N ALA A 81 -3.41 -10.03 -2.31
CA ALA A 81 -3.14 -9.40 -1.02
C ALA A 81 -3.45 -7.89 -1.00
N SER A 82 -3.87 -7.30 -2.14
CA SER A 82 -4.18 -5.89 -2.21
C SER A 82 -5.44 -5.55 -1.42
N ALA A 83 -5.31 -4.61 -0.49
CA ALA A 83 -6.40 -4.03 0.28
C ALA A 83 -6.47 -2.49 0.11
N GLY A 84 -5.79 -1.95 -0.90
CA GLY A 84 -5.78 -0.54 -1.21
C GLY A 84 -7.11 -0.04 -1.76
N CYS A 85 -7.35 1.25 -1.64
CA CYS A 85 -8.56 1.94 -2.10
C CYS A 85 -8.28 2.91 -3.27
N GLY A 86 -7.10 2.82 -3.88
CA GLY A 86 -6.70 3.64 -5.00
C GLY A 86 -5.46 3.11 -5.72
N ASN A 87 -4.88 3.96 -6.57
CA ASN A 87 -3.66 3.70 -7.32
C ASN A 87 -2.72 4.91 -7.17
N PRO A 88 -1.96 5.02 -6.07
CA PRO A 88 -1.07 6.15 -5.86
C PRO A 88 0.03 6.23 -6.91
N VAL A 89 0.50 5.10 -7.43
CA VAL A 89 1.53 5.06 -8.50
C VAL A 89 1.03 5.75 -9.78
N GLY A 90 -0.25 5.52 -10.13
CA GLY A 90 -0.84 6.10 -11.35
C GLY A 90 -0.96 7.64 -11.36
N ILE A 91 -0.81 8.29 -10.19
CA ILE A 91 -0.91 9.75 -10.03
C ILE A 91 0.34 10.39 -9.44
N ALA A 92 1.38 9.59 -9.15
CA ALA A 92 2.55 10.05 -8.40
C ALA A 92 3.61 10.77 -9.24
N ASP A 93 3.48 10.74 -10.56
CA ASP A 93 4.44 11.38 -11.49
C ASP A 93 5.88 10.94 -11.20
N ILE A 94 6.06 9.61 -11.14
CA ILE A 94 7.35 8.98 -10.78
C ILE A 94 8.37 9.23 -11.89
N ASN A 95 9.57 9.65 -11.51
CA ASN A 95 10.66 9.89 -12.45
C ASN A 95 11.72 8.79 -12.38
N LEU A 96 12.41 8.57 -13.52
CA LEU A 96 13.54 7.65 -13.58
C LEU A 96 14.63 8.04 -12.56
N GLY A 97 15.16 7.07 -11.85
CA GLY A 97 16.24 7.25 -10.89
C GLY A 97 15.79 7.71 -9.48
N GLU A 98 14.51 7.97 -9.25
CA GLU A 98 14.00 8.34 -7.93
C GLU A 98 14.10 7.21 -6.90
N THR A 99 14.23 7.59 -5.64
CA THR A 99 14.02 6.72 -4.48
C THR A 99 12.59 6.90 -4.00
N VAL A 100 11.77 5.85 -4.13
CA VAL A 100 10.37 5.84 -3.70
C VAL A 100 10.21 5.01 -2.42
N LEU A 101 9.42 5.50 -1.47
CA LEU A 101 9.04 4.74 -0.28
C LEU A 101 7.53 4.53 -0.27
N ASP A 102 7.12 3.27 -0.07
CA ASP A 102 5.72 2.85 0.06
C ASP A 102 5.40 2.54 1.53
N LEU A 103 4.47 3.29 2.11
CA LEU A 103 3.99 3.12 3.49
C LEU A 103 2.86 2.10 3.54
N GLY A 104 3.07 1.00 4.27
CA GLY A 104 2.14 -0.10 4.35
C GLY A 104 2.10 -0.89 3.05
N SER A 105 3.28 -1.30 2.58
CA SER A 105 3.48 -1.92 1.26
C SER A 105 2.72 -3.24 1.05
N GLY A 106 2.23 -3.88 2.12
CA GLY A 106 1.52 -5.15 2.04
C GLY A 106 2.28 -6.20 1.23
N GLY A 107 1.59 -6.87 0.30
CA GLY A 107 2.18 -7.85 -0.62
C GLY A 107 3.04 -7.27 -1.75
N GLY A 108 3.26 -5.94 -1.77
CA GLY A 108 4.22 -5.24 -2.62
C GLY A 108 3.66 -4.67 -3.93
N ILE A 109 2.33 -4.65 -4.15
CA ILE A 109 1.75 -4.27 -5.44
C ILE A 109 2.21 -2.88 -5.92
N ASP A 110 2.12 -1.85 -5.08
CA ASP A 110 2.53 -0.49 -5.43
C ASP A 110 4.06 -0.37 -5.54
N CYS A 111 4.82 -1.13 -4.73
CA CYS A 111 6.28 -1.21 -4.85
C CYS A 111 6.73 -1.77 -6.22
N PHE A 112 6.09 -2.84 -6.73
CA PHE A 112 6.46 -3.43 -8.02
C PHE A 112 6.15 -2.49 -9.18
N LEU A 113 5.02 -1.79 -9.12
CA LEU A 113 4.66 -0.79 -10.12
C LEU A 113 5.65 0.40 -10.08
N ALA A 114 5.94 0.93 -8.88
CA ALA A 114 6.90 2.01 -8.70
C ALA A 114 8.31 1.61 -9.17
N ALA A 115 8.76 0.38 -8.92
CA ALA A 115 10.08 -0.10 -9.32
C ALA A 115 10.29 -0.10 -10.84
N ARG A 116 9.23 -0.30 -11.60
CA ARG A 116 9.26 -0.21 -13.08
C ARG A 116 9.38 1.24 -13.54
N GLU A 117 8.63 2.15 -12.89
CA GLU A 117 8.64 3.57 -13.24
C GLU A 117 9.99 4.22 -12.91
N VAL A 118 10.59 3.90 -11.75
CA VAL A 118 11.91 4.45 -11.39
C VAL A 118 13.06 3.88 -12.25
N GLY A 119 12.85 2.72 -12.88
CA GLY A 119 13.85 2.06 -13.73
C GLY A 119 15.05 1.50 -12.96
N GLU A 120 16.08 1.06 -13.71
CA GLU A 120 17.26 0.39 -13.14
C GLU A 120 18.12 1.26 -12.22
N THR A 121 18.06 2.57 -12.39
CA THR A 121 18.83 3.55 -11.59
C THR A 121 18.09 4.05 -10.36
N GLY A 122 16.77 3.78 -10.28
CA GLY A 122 15.93 4.14 -9.15
C GLY A 122 15.82 3.00 -8.15
N TYR A 123 15.24 3.30 -6.99
CA TYR A 123 15.13 2.36 -5.89
C TYR A 123 13.80 2.49 -5.15
N VAL A 124 13.25 1.35 -4.71
CA VAL A 124 11.98 1.33 -3.96
C VAL A 124 12.17 0.70 -2.59
N VAL A 125 11.59 1.33 -1.57
CA VAL A 125 11.55 0.81 -0.20
C VAL A 125 10.10 0.57 0.18
N GLY A 126 9.70 -0.67 0.42
CA GLY A 126 8.41 -1.01 1.00
C GLY A 126 8.53 -1.17 2.52
N ILE A 127 7.63 -0.54 3.28
CA ILE A 127 7.56 -0.67 4.74
C ILE A 127 6.20 -1.25 5.13
N ASP A 128 6.22 -2.30 5.95
CA ASP A 128 5.01 -2.85 6.57
C ASP A 128 5.30 -3.31 7.99
N MET A 129 4.31 -3.26 8.86
CA MET A 129 4.43 -3.74 10.24
C MET A 129 4.13 -5.24 10.38
N THR A 130 3.63 -5.89 9.31
CA THR A 130 3.17 -7.28 9.28
C THR A 130 4.23 -8.17 8.64
N PRO A 131 4.93 -9.04 9.41
CA PRO A 131 5.97 -9.92 8.87
C PRO A 131 5.46 -10.80 7.72
N GLU A 132 4.26 -11.34 7.82
CA GLU A 132 3.65 -12.20 6.80
C GLU A 132 3.44 -11.47 5.46
N MET A 133 3.10 -10.17 5.50
CA MET A 133 3.01 -9.35 4.30
C MET A 133 4.38 -9.15 3.65
N LEU A 134 5.40 -8.87 4.45
CA LEU A 134 6.77 -8.70 3.95
C LEU A 134 7.35 -9.99 3.36
N ASP A 135 7.05 -11.14 3.96
CA ASP A 135 7.48 -12.44 3.44
C ASP A 135 6.80 -12.74 2.09
N LEU A 136 5.51 -12.42 1.97
CA LEU A 136 4.79 -12.49 0.70
C LEU A 136 5.39 -11.53 -0.33
N ALA A 137 5.66 -10.28 0.04
CA ALA A 137 6.26 -9.29 -0.84
C ALA A 137 7.64 -9.70 -1.35
N ARG A 138 8.50 -10.26 -0.49
CA ARG A 138 9.82 -10.80 -0.86
C ARG A 138 9.69 -11.97 -1.84
N THR A 139 8.79 -12.91 -1.56
CA THR A 139 8.49 -14.03 -2.48
C THR A 139 8.02 -13.55 -3.84
N ASN A 140 7.17 -12.52 -3.88
CA ASN A 140 6.72 -11.91 -5.12
C ASN A 140 7.87 -11.20 -5.86
N ALA A 141 8.76 -10.49 -5.16
CA ALA A 141 9.93 -9.85 -5.75
C ALA A 141 10.87 -10.87 -6.44
N GLU A 142 11.09 -12.03 -5.79
CA GLU A 142 11.86 -13.14 -6.37
C GLU A 142 11.21 -13.67 -7.65
N LYS A 143 9.89 -13.92 -7.63
CA LYS A 143 9.13 -14.38 -8.81
C LYS A 143 9.19 -13.38 -9.98
N LEU A 144 9.12 -12.08 -9.68
CA LEU A 144 9.17 -11.00 -10.66
C LEU A 144 10.60 -10.62 -11.06
N GLN A 145 11.62 -11.20 -10.40
CA GLN A 145 13.03 -10.89 -10.60
C GLN A 145 13.35 -9.38 -10.46
N THR A 146 12.67 -8.72 -9.54
CA THR A 146 12.81 -7.27 -9.31
C THR A 146 13.95 -7.03 -8.31
N GLY A 147 15.06 -6.44 -8.79
CA GLY A 147 16.28 -6.27 -8.01
C GLY A 147 16.43 -4.91 -7.32
N ASN A 148 15.61 -3.93 -7.65
CA ASN A 148 15.68 -2.55 -7.14
C ASN A 148 14.65 -2.25 -6.05
N ILE A 149 14.20 -3.28 -5.31
CA ILE A 149 13.27 -3.14 -4.18
C ILE A 149 13.86 -3.74 -2.91
N VAL A 150 13.61 -3.10 -1.77
CA VAL A 150 13.81 -3.69 -0.44
C VAL A 150 12.55 -3.59 0.41
N PHE A 151 12.24 -4.63 1.17
CA PHE A 151 11.14 -4.65 2.12
C PHE A 151 11.66 -4.64 3.56
N LYS A 152 11.23 -3.65 4.36
CA LYS A 152 11.64 -3.43 5.74
C LYS A 152 10.45 -3.56 6.69
N LEU A 153 10.68 -4.28 7.80
CA LEU A 153 9.73 -4.29 8.91
C LEU A 153 9.80 -2.93 9.63
N GLY A 154 8.65 -2.29 9.80
CA GLY A 154 8.60 -1.00 10.48
C GLY A 154 7.18 -0.48 10.61
N HIS A 155 7.01 0.49 11.51
CA HIS A 155 5.78 1.22 11.72
C HIS A 155 5.82 2.55 10.99
N ILE A 156 4.69 2.99 10.46
CA ILE A 156 4.59 4.28 9.73
C ILE A 156 4.80 5.49 10.65
N GLU A 157 4.62 5.31 11.97
CA GLU A 157 4.89 6.32 13.00
C GLU A 157 6.38 6.43 13.40
N SER A 158 7.23 5.49 12.91
CA SER A 158 8.68 5.44 13.15
C SER A 158 9.36 4.75 11.97
N ILE A 159 9.52 5.49 10.89
CA ILE A 159 9.98 4.98 9.60
C ILE A 159 11.48 4.64 9.66
N PRO A 160 11.90 3.38 9.39
CA PRO A 160 13.29 2.95 9.44
C PRO A 160 14.09 3.41 8.20
N GLN A 161 14.10 4.72 7.96
CA GLN A 161 14.82 5.42 6.89
C GLN A 161 15.55 6.64 7.44
N GLU A 162 16.67 6.99 6.78
CA GLU A 162 17.44 8.18 7.11
C GLU A 162 16.70 9.46 6.73
N ASP A 163 17.06 10.56 7.37
CA ASP A 163 16.55 11.88 7.03
C ASP A 163 16.94 12.27 5.60
N ASN A 164 16.06 12.95 4.88
CA ASN A 164 16.32 13.48 3.53
C ASN A 164 16.84 12.41 2.55
N SER A 165 16.31 11.19 2.60
CA SER A 165 16.79 10.04 1.81
C SER A 165 15.86 9.63 0.68
N VAL A 166 14.61 10.14 0.64
CA VAL A 166 13.54 9.69 -0.26
C VAL A 166 13.05 10.84 -1.12
N ASP A 167 12.85 10.60 -2.42
CA ASP A 167 12.32 11.60 -3.36
C ASP A 167 10.79 11.64 -3.34
N LEU A 168 10.16 10.47 -3.18
CA LEU A 168 8.71 10.31 -3.18
C LEU A 168 8.26 9.31 -2.11
N VAL A 169 7.23 9.68 -1.34
CA VAL A 169 6.49 8.75 -0.48
C VAL A 169 5.12 8.48 -1.10
N ILE A 170 4.76 7.21 -1.23
CA ILE A 170 3.41 6.78 -1.62
C ILE A 170 2.75 6.04 -0.45
N SER A 171 1.41 6.07 -0.39
CA SER A 171 0.62 5.32 0.60
C SER A 171 -0.77 5.02 0.05
N ASN A 172 -1.27 3.80 0.33
CA ASN A 172 -2.56 3.33 -0.16
C ASN A 172 -3.39 2.71 0.98
N CYS A 173 -4.36 3.45 1.52
CA CYS A 173 -5.29 3.04 2.60
C CYS A 173 -4.60 2.55 3.89
N VAL A 174 -3.56 3.24 4.34
CA VAL A 174 -2.77 2.85 5.53
C VAL A 174 -2.81 3.91 6.61
N ILE A 175 -2.72 5.20 6.26
CA ILE A 175 -2.62 6.29 7.24
C ILE A 175 -3.90 6.43 8.05
N ALA A 176 -5.06 6.11 7.46
CA ALA A 176 -6.34 6.08 8.16
C ALA A 176 -6.33 5.13 9.37
N LEU A 177 -5.55 4.05 9.33
CA LEU A 177 -5.45 3.03 10.37
C LEU A 177 -4.62 3.48 11.60
N SER A 178 -3.80 4.53 11.45
CA SER A 178 -3.00 5.07 12.56
C SER A 178 -3.81 6.01 13.45
N ASP A 179 -3.68 5.86 14.75
CA ASP A 179 -4.18 6.81 15.77
C ASP A 179 -3.25 8.02 15.96
N LYS A 180 -2.03 7.97 15.39
CA LYS A 180 -0.97 8.98 15.52
C LYS A 180 -0.64 9.65 14.18
N LYS A 181 -1.65 10.02 13.41
CA LYS A 181 -1.48 10.58 12.04
C LYS A 181 -0.47 11.75 12.00
N GLY A 182 -0.48 12.64 13.00
CA GLY A 182 0.48 13.75 13.08
C GLY A 182 1.94 13.28 13.12
N ARG A 183 2.21 12.14 13.82
CA ARG A 183 3.54 11.55 13.84
C ARG A 183 3.91 10.93 12.50
N VAL A 184 2.97 10.28 11.83
CA VAL A 184 3.19 9.74 10.47
C VAL A 184 3.62 10.85 9.51
N PHE A 185 2.91 11.97 9.49
CA PHE A 185 3.29 13.11 8.64
C PHE A 185 4.64 13.73 9.02
N SER A 186 4.99 13.77 10.33
CA SER A 186 6.30 14.22 10.77
C SER A 186 7.43 13.30 10.25
N GLU A 187 7.21 11.99 10.26
CA GLU A 187 8.17 11.02 9.73
C GLU A 187 8.29 11.13 8.20
N ILE A 188 7.16 11.26 7.48
CA ILE A 188 7.17 11.51 6.02
C ILE A 188 8.02 12.75 5.71
N PHE A 189 7.79 13.85 6.42
CA PHE A 189 8.55 15.08 6.22
C PHE A 189 10.04 14.91 6.53
N ARG A 190 10.38 14.15 7.59
CA ARG A 190 11.77 13.91 7.99
C ARG A 190 12.56 13.17 6.90
N ILE A 191 11.97 12.14 6.30
CA ILE A 191 12.65 11.28 5.33
C ILE A 191 12.71 11.86 3.92
N LEU A 192 11.78 12.79 3.58
CA LEU A 192 11.75 13.43 2.27
C LEU A 192 12.95 14.35 2.08
N LYS A 193 13.60 14.24 0.94
CA LYS A 193 14.61 15.20 0.49
C LYS A 193 13.99 16.59 0.32
N PRO A 194 14.77 17.67 0.41
CA PRO A 194 14.30 18.99 0.00
C PRO A 194 13.76 18.96 -1.45
N GLY A 195 12.50 19.36 -1.62
CA GLY A 195 11.79 19.26 -2.90
C GLY A 195 11.14 17.91 -3.18
N GLY A 196 11.29 16.94 -2.29
CA GLY A 196 10.56 15.66 -2.34
C GLY A 196 9.06 15.85 -2.14
N ARG A 197 8.28 14.84 -2.55
CA ARG A 197 6.82 14.89 -2.54
C ARG A 197 6.21 13.63 -1.93
N PHE A 198 4.92 13.69 -1.58
CA PHE A 198 4.17 12.50 -1.20
C PHE A 198 2.83 12.44 -1.92
N VAL A 199 2.35 11.22 -2.16
CA VAL A 199 1.05 10.93 -2.76
C VAL A 199 0.33 9.88 -1.91
N ILE A 200 -0.87 10.23 -1.44
CA ILE A 200 -1.66 9.39 -0.54
C ILE A 200 -3.02 9.15 -1.19
N SER A 201 -3.41 7.89 -1.26
CA SER A 201 -4.77 7.45 -1.53
C SER A 201 -5.34 6.83 -0.26
N ASP A 202 -6.36 7.45 0.34
CA ASP A 202 -6.90 6.97 1.61
C ASP A 202 -8.40 7.31 1.76
N VAL A 203 -9.09 6.63 2.67
CA VAL A 203 -10.49 6.87 2.97
C VAL A 203 -10.61 8.09 3.90
N VAL A 204 -11.46 9.03 3.52
CA VAL A 204 -11.80 10.20 4.32
C VAL A 204 -13.24 10.06 4.82
N THR A 205 -13.45 10.27 6.11
CA THR A 205 -14.79 10.32 6.73
C THR A 205 -15.08 11.72 7.23
N ASP A 206 -16.32 12.16 7.09
CA ASP A 206 -16.83 13.41 7.65
C ASP A 206 -16.91 13.35 9.18
#